data_8e27cb345247a0bd04d2b1e18c0ceea6
#
_entry.id   8e27cb345247a0bd04d2b1e18c0ceea6
#
_cell.length_a   1.000
_cell.length_b   1.000
_cell.length_c   1.000
_cell.angle_alpha   90.00
_cell.angle_beta   90.00
_cell.angle_gamma   90.00
#
_symmetry.space_group_name_H-M   'P 1'
#
loop_
_entity.id
_entity.type
_entity.pdbx_description
1 polymer ?
#
loop_
_entity_poly.entity_id
_entity_poly.type
_entity_poly.pdbx_seq_one_letter_code
_entity_poly.pdbx_strand_id
1 'polypeptide(L)'
;MQDFITSLCRILTAISVAFSVLISPAVIQPQTANPIKSYLEYPEEAVVSLESVGLDAKTMIDRISAELPEYVQSGGYDDVAGVFVSPYYTAKVRNMDIPVYASMVFNRADDTGDIHSFSEVYVDTDSEFSFNIELRSDTVELRNAIVLPEVHGVGAECRNGVIRASITKPGIYTFLVNGAQQHYGYTLFVREAVDEDAEIAEYIETYGEKNVTVLDKGVYEYDYVNFYSLNNQVIYLRQGAYVMANHLYDIDCAEDENKYFEPDAPHHNSIGLTRYPFLNFNNCNNITLAGRGVIDLTRLDRRERRGVVFTNCDDVNVRGIKIINSPEWSFISYCCTNLNIDQVDIIGSRGNCDGFAICNTHNAVIENCFARVADDTFEVKALGGRMGSDNITFQNCIAWGGYARCFGITGEVNRSITNVTFRDSAVVYRDGVWDNNRIGSLVVVAEQCDGSIDGVLFENIEIFRDEGRPILVKIYDEEKENFEVKNIVYKDIRYTSYMPAKIDGTDSDTNTLDVKLENITAAGYDVTKDGIFLEVGRNCNVNFGK
;
A
#
# COMPACT_ATOMS: atom_id res chain seq x y z
N MET A 1 -0.87 37.97 9.17
CA MET A 1 0.37 37.25 9.47
C MET A 1 0.34 35.84 8.88
N GLN A 2 -0.76 35.10 8.99
CA GLN A 2 -0.93 33.77 8.41
C GLN A 2 -0.82 33.75 6.88
N ASP A 3 -1.47 34.69 6.18
CA ASP A 3 -1.40 34.78 4.71
C ASP A 3 -0.02 35.15 4.19
N PHE A 4 0.77 35.89 4.97
CA PHE A 4 2.14 36.24 4.61
C PHE A 4 3.08 35.02 4.73
N ILE A 5 2.89 34.19 5.76
CA ILE A 5 3.66 32.95 5.97
C ILE A 5 3.33 31.94 4.87
N THR A 6 2.07 31.79 4.52
CA THR A 6 1.63 30.89 3.43
C THR A 6 2.20 31.29 2.06
N SER A 7 2.23 32.58 1.78
CA SER A 7 2.85 33.10 0.54
C SER A 7 4.35 32.93 0.51
N LEU A 8 5.04 33.13 1.65
CA LEU A 8 6.48 32.96 1.77
C LEU A 8 6.89 31.48 1.62
N CYS A 9 6.11 30.56 2.20
CA CYS A 9 6.32 29.12 2.06
C CYS A 9 6.16 28.64 0.61
N ARG A 10 5.16 29.14 -0.12
CA ARG A 10 5.00 28.82 -1.56
C ARG A 10 6.16 29.30 -2.42
N ILE A 11 6.74 30.46 -2.09
CA ILE A 11 7.91 31.00 -2.80
C ILE A 11 9.17 30.18 -2.47
N LEU A 12 9.37 29.78 -1.23
CA LEU A 12 10.52 28.98 -0.80
C LEU A 12 10.48 27.55 -1.35
N THR A 13 9.31 26.92 -1.42
CA THR A 13 9.15 25.61 -2.06
C THR A 13 9.47 25.67 -3.57
N ALA A 14 9.04 26.74 -4.26
CA ALA A 14 9.38 26.96 -5.66
C ALA A 14 10.88 27.19 -5.89
N ILE A 15 11.58 27.80 -4.93
CA ILE A 15 13.02 28.08 -5.02
C ILE A 15 13.85 26.82 -4.71
N SER A 16 13.46 25.98 -3.76
CA SER A 16 14.19 24.75 -3.46
C SER A 16 14.07 23.70 -4.58
N VAL A 17 12.93 23.63 -5.26
CA VAL A 17 12.75 22.79 -6.46
C VAL A 17 13.54 23.32 -7.66
N ALA A 18 13.78 24.62 -7.76
CA ALA A 18 14.54 25.21 -8.87
C ALA A 18 16.07 25.03 -8.77
N PHE A 19 16.62 24.70 -7.60
CA PHE A 19 18.07 24.56 -7.41
C PHE A 19 18.60 23.12 -7.55
N SER A 20 17.75 22.09 -7.62
CA SER A 20 18.16 20.70 -7.83
C SER A 20 18.29 20.31 -9.31
N VAL A 21 18.03 21.20 -10.25
CA VAL A 21 18.24 20.93 -11.69
C VAL A 21 19.66 21.40 -12.09
N LEU A 22 20.69 20.75 -11.59
CA LEU A 22 22.03 20.83 -12.14
C LEU A 22 22.32 19.62 -13.03
N ILE A 23 22.16 19.87 -14.31
CA ILE A 23 22.66 19.22 -15.52
C ILE A 23 23.75 18.16 -15.24
N SER A 24 23.35 16.89 -15.23
CA SER A 24 24.27 15.80 -15.51
C SER A 24 24.40 15.66 -17.04
N PRO A 25 25.59 15.61 -17.61
CA PRO A 25 25.75 15.35 -19.04
C PRO A 25 25.24 13.96 -19.35
N ALA A 26 24.40 13.84 -20.37
CA ALA A 26 23.96 12.55 -20.88
C ALA A 26 25.19 11.77 -21.36
N VAL A 27 25.66 10.83 -20.56
CA VAL A 27 26.63 9.83 -20.99
C VAL A 27 25.88 8.92 -21.95
N ILE A 28 26.22 9.01 -23.26
CA ILE A 28 25.76 8.03 -24.24
C ILE A 28 26.50 6.73 -23.89
N GLN A 29 25.86 5.85 -23.16
CA GLN A 29 26.35 4.52 -22.91
C GLN A 29 26.21 3.66 -24.19
N PRO A 30 27.14 2.74 -24.47
CA PRO A 30 27.00 1.81 -25.57
C PRO A 30 25.68 1.04 -25.43
N GLN A 31 25.02 0.77 -26.55
CA GLN A 31 23.77 0.00 -26.56
C GLN A 31 24.03 -1.38 -25.91
N THR A 32 23.81 -1.47 -24.62
CA THR A 32 23.76 -2.77 -23.93
C THR A 32 22.59 -3.60 -24.50
N ALA A 33 22.65 -4.90 -24.40
CA ALA A 33 21.54 -5.79 -24.75
C ALA A 33 20.25 -5.29 -24.10
N ASN A 34 19.09 -5.55 -24.72
CA ASN A 34 17.82 -5.12 -24.16
C ASN A 34 17.60 -5.82 -22.81
N PRO A 35 17.58 -5.10 -21.68
CA PRO A 35 17.38 -5.70 -20.37
C PRO A 35 15.93 -6.17 -20.18
N ILE A 36 14.98 -5.64 -20.97
CA ILE A 36 13.57 -5.95 -20.81
C ILE A 36 13.28 -7.29 -21.47
N LYS A 37 12.87 -8.26 -20.69
CA LYS A 37 12.50 -9.61 -21.14
C LYS A 37 11.02 -9.67 -21.51
N SER A 38 10.16 -9.06 -20.69
CA SER A 38 8.72 -9.01 -20.92
C SER A 38 8.11 -7.81 -20.16
N TYR A 39 6.82 -7.62 -20.34
CA TYR A 39 5.99 -6.69 -19.58
C TYR A 39 4.66 -7.36 -19.26
N LEU A 40 3.96 -6.84 -18.25
CA LEU A 40 2.67 -7.35 -17.82
C LEU A 40 1.63 -7.11 -18.91
N GLU A 41 0.95 -8.16 -19.33
CA GLU A 41 -0.24 -8.12 -20.19
C GLU A 41 -1.36 -8.92 -19.55
N TYR A 42 -2.47 -8.26 -19.29
CA TYR A 42 -3.69 -8.94 -18.89
C TYR A 42 -4.41 -9.54 -20.11
N PRO A 43 -5.25 -10.58 -19.92
CA PRO A 43 -6.14 -11.05 -20.96
C PRO A 43 -7.06 -9.92 -21.46
N GLU A 44 -7.33 -9.87 -22.76
CA GLU A 44 -8.15 -8.81 -23.35
C GLU A 44 -9.55 -8.81 -22.74
N GLU A 45 -10.10 -9.97 -22.44
CA GLU A 45 -11.41 -10.15 -21.79
C GLU A 45 -11.46 -9.68 -20.33
N ALA A 46 -10.32 -9.55 -19.67
CA ALA A 46 -10.22 -9.04 -18.30
C ALA A 46 -10.12 -7.51 -18.24
N VAL A 47 -9.66 -6.88 -19.32
CA VAL A 47 -9.43 -5.43 -19.36
C VAL A 47 -10.69 -4.73 -19.87
N VAL A 48 -11.28 -3.90 -19.03
CA VAL A 48 -12.46 -3.13 -19.43
C VAL A 48 -12.08 -2.12 -20.50
N SER A 49 -12.71 -2.21 -21.67
CA SER A 49 -12.62 -1.19 -22.69
C SER A 49 -13.58 -0.06 -22.37
N LEU A 50 -13.10 1.18 -22.21
CA LEU A 50 -13.96 2.33 -21.98
C LEU A 50 -14.98 2.51 -23.13
N GLU A 51 -14.59 2.23 -24.36
CA GLU A 51 -15.48 2.26 -25.53
C GLU A 51 -16.62 1.23 -25.40
N SER A 52 -16.33 0.03 -24.86
CA SER A 52 -17.35 -1.03 -24.69
C SER A 52 -18.44 -0.66 -23.68
N VAL A 53 -18.12 0.21 -22.73
CA VAL A 53 -19.07 0.75 -21.75
C VAL A 53 -19.59 2.15 -22.16
N GLY A 54 -19.35 2.57 -23.38
CA GLY A 54 -19.85 3.82 -23.94
C GLY A 54 -19.18 5.08 -23.40
N LEU A 55 -17.97 4.95 -22.87
CA LEU A 55 -17.17 6.04 -22.32
C LEU A 55 -15.97 6.34 -23.22
N ASP A 56 -15.64 7.59 -23.40
CA ASP A 56 -14.31 8.02 -23.81
C ASP A 56 -13.49 8.43 -22.58
N ALA A 57 -12.18 8.56 -22.76
CA ALA A 57 -11.26 8.91 -21.67
C ALA A 57 -11.66 10.21 -20.96
N LYS A 58 -12.12 11.22 -21.71
CA LYS A 58 -12.53 12.50 -21.13
C LYS A 58 -13.81 12.35 -20.30
N THR A 59 -14.81 11.67 -20.85
CA THR A 59 -16.09 11.41 -20.15
C THR A 59 -15.85 10.61 -18.88
N MET A 60 -14.96 9.61 -18.90
CA MET A 60 -14.58 8.84 -17.74
C MET A 60 -13.96 9.74 -16.65
N ILE A 61 -13.00 10.59 -17.03
CA ILE A 61 -12.34 11.53 -16.11
C ILE A 61 -13.35 12.52 -15.53
N ASP A 62 -14.20 13.11 -16.39
CA ASP A 62 -15.23 14.08 -15.97
C ASP A 62 -16.23 13.40 -15.00
N ARG A 63 -16.63 12.16 -15.27
CA ARG A 63 -17.53 11.37 -14.41
C ARG A 63 -16.93 11.08 -13.03
N ILE A 64 -15.73 10.55 -12.99
CA ILE A 64 -15.01 10.25 -11.74
C ILE A 64 -14.84 11.50 -10.89
N SER A 65 -14.47 12.61 -11.52
CA SER A 65 -14.25 13.89 -10.84
C SER A 65 -15.55 14.56 -10.35
N ALA A 66 -16.70 14.17 -10.89
CA ALA A 66 -18.01 14.72 -10.55
C ALA A 66 -18.80 13.88 -9.54
N GLU A 67 -18.42 12.63 -9.33
CA GLU A 67 -19.18 11.71 -8.47
C GLU A 67 -18.76 11.79 -7.01
N LEU A 68 -19.77 11.89 -6.16
CA LEU A 68 -19.60 12.05 -4.71
C LEU A 68 -19.05 10.77 -4.04
N PRO A 69 -18.43 10.90 -2.87
CA PRO A 69 -17.88 9.79 -2.08
C PRO A 69 -18.85 8.63 -1.81
N GLU A 70 -20.14 8.92 -1.73
CA GLU A 70 -21.18 7.90 -1.56
C GLU A 70 -21.22 6.90 -2.71
N TYR A 71 -20.98 7.35 -3.93
CA TYR A 71 -20.90 6.49 -5.11
C TYR A 71 -19.66 5.57 -5.02
N VAL A 72 -18.51 6.13 -4.68
CA VAL A 72 -17.28 5.36 -4.46
C VAL A 72 -17.43 4.40 -3.28
N GLN A 73 -18.16 4.82 -2.25
CA GLN A 73 -18.39 4.02 -1.05
C GLN A 73 -19.41 2.90 -1.27
N SER A 74 -20.38 3.09 -2.16
CA SER A 74 -21.44 2.12 -2.44
C SER A 74 -21.10 1.04 -3.47
N GLY A 75 -19.87 1.07 -4.02
CA GLY A 75 -19.49 0.12 -5.06
C GLY A 75 -20.03 0.44 -6.47
N GLY A 76 -20.53 1.65 -6.69
CA GLY A 76 -21.15 2.10 -7.92
C GLY A 76 -20.25 2.24 -9.15
N TYR A 77 -19.25 1.38 -9.28
CA TYR A 77 -18.39 1.26 -10.46
C TYR A 77 -18.80 0.10 -11.38
N ASP A 78 -20.04 -0.32 -11.34
CA ASP A 78 -20.55 -1.45 -12.11
C ASP A 78 -20.21 -1.38 -13.61
N ASP A 79 -20.06 -0.16 -14.14
CA ASP A 79 -19.73 0.06 -15.54
C ASP A 79 -18.21 -0.04 -15.83
N VAL A 80 -17.37 0.09 -14.80
CA VAL A 80 -15.89 0.07 -14.92
C VAL A 80 -15.29 -0.82 -13.84
N ALA A 81 -15.83 -2.03 -13.73
CA ALA A 81 -15.33 -3.02 -12.80
C ALA A 81 -14.00 -3.61 -13.30
N GLY A 82 -12.96 -3.50 -12.50
CA GLY A 82 -11.68 -4.13 -12.76
C GLY A 82 -10.58 -3.18 -13.21
N VAL A 83 -9.62 -3.76 -13.92
CA VAL A 83 -8.53 -3.02 -14.54
C VAL A 83 -8.96 -2.58 -15.94
N PHE A 84 -8.62 -1.37 -16.30
CA PHE A 84 -8.90 -0.80 -17.63
C PHE A 84 -7.64 -0.16 -18.20
N VAL A 85 -7.65 0.13 -19.51
CA VAL A 85 -6.56 0.88 -20.14
C VAL A 85 -6.56 2.31 -19.61
N SER A 86 -5.40 2.79 -19.20
CA SER A 86 -5.29 4.14 -18.63
C SER A 86 -5.81 5.22 -19.59
N PRO A 87 -6.74 6.07 -19.14
CA PRO A 87 -7.16 7.22 -19.91
C PRO A 87 -6.18 8.40 -19.84
N TYR A 88 -5.21 8.30 -18.92
CA TYR A 88 -4.24 9.38 -18.72
C TYR A 88 -2.98 9.21 -19.57
N TYR A 89 -2.46 8.00 -19.70
CA TYR A 89 -1.10 7.78 -20.21
C TYR A 89 -0.99 6.69 -21.26
N THR A 90 -0.03 6.91 -22.15
CA THR A 90 0.67 5.86 -22.88
C THR A 90 2.14 5.85 -22.47
N ALA A 91 2.76 4.69 -22.50
CA ALA A 91 4.14 4.53 -22.07
C ALA A 91 4.98 3.80 -23.12
N LYS A 92 6.25 4.21 -23.25
CA LYS A 92 7.27 3.50 -24.02
C LYS A 92 8.49 3.23 -23.17
N VAL A 93 9.03 2.04 -23.33
CA VAL A 93 10.31 1.67 -22.75
C VAL A 93 11.24 1.28 -23.89
N ARG A 94 12.39 2.00 -24.03
CA ARG A 94 13.32 1.81 -25.17
C ARG A 94 12.63 1.83 -26.54
N ASN A 95 11.70 2.73 -26.77
CA ASN A 95 10.88 2.83 -28.00
C ASN A 95 9.85 1.69 -28.21
N MET A 96 9.71 0.76 -27.30
CA MET A 96 8.68 -0.27 -27.32
C MET A 96 7.47 0.23 -26.53
N ASP A 97 6.29 0.19 -27.12
CA ASP A 97 5.06 0.49 -26.42
C ASP A 97 4.81 -0.59 -25.36
N ILE A 98 4.45 -0.18 -24.16
CA ILE A 98 4.05 -1.08 -23.08
C ILE A 98 2.63 -0.72 -22.61
N PRO A 99 1.84 -1.72 -22.18
CA PRO A 99 0.51 -1.44 -21.64
C PRO A 99 0.58 -0.51 -20.43
N VAL A 100 -0.34 0.45 -20.38
CA VAL A 100 -0.61 1.25 -19.18
C VAL A 100 -2.02 0.93 -18.74
N TYR A 101 -2.11 0.23 -17.64
CA TYR A 101 -3.37 -0.08 -16.99
C TYR A 101 -3.71 0.96 -15.93
N ALA A 102 -4.95 0.94 -15.52
CA ALA A 102 -5.42 1.78 -14.44
C ALA A 102 -6.48 1.06 -13.60
N SER A 103 -6.58 1.47 -12.37
CA SER A 103 -7.64 1.08 -11.45
C SER A 103 -8.15 2.31 -10.72
N MET A 104 -9.40 2.24 -10.29
CA MET A 104 -10.01 3.28 -9.48
C MET A 104 -9.35 3.39 -8.12
N VAL A 105 -9.18 4.61 -7.67
CA VAL A 105 -8.71 4.95 -6.34
C VAL A 105 -9.53 6.10 -5.77
N PHE A 106 -9.39 6.37 -4.49
CA PHE A 106 -10.12 7.43 -3.82
C PHE A 106 -9.21 8.63 -3.57
N ASN A 107 -9.74 9.83 -3.81
CA ASN A 107 -9.12 11.10 -3.51
C ASN A 107 -9.93 11.81 -2.41
N ARG A 108 -9.43 11.78 -1.19
CA ARG A 108 -10.13 12.38 -0.04
C ARG A 108 -10.02 13.90 0.04
N ALA A 109 -8.96 14.49 -0.54
CA ALA A 109 -8.74 15.94 -0.43
C ALA A 109 -9.88 16.75 -1.03
N ASP A 110 -10.49 16.24 -2.09
CA ASP A 110 -11.63 16.85 -2.77
C ASP A 110 -12.89 15.97 -2.78
N ASP A 111 -12.86 14.87 -2.04
CA ASP A 111 -13.96 13.90 -1.93
C ASP A 111 -14.41 13.35 -3.29
N THR A 112 -13.46 13.10 -4.20
CA THR A 112 -13.73 12.55 -5.53
C THR A 112 -13.09 11.17 -5.71
N GLY A 113 -13.52 10.43 -6.71
CA GLY A 113 -12.76 9.32 -7.25
C GLY A 113 -11.56 9.80 -8.05
N ASP A 114 -10.59 8.94 -8.23
CA ASP A 114 -9.41 9.15 -9.08
C ASP A 114 -8.97 7.83 -9.70
N ILE A 115 -7.97 7.90 -10.54
CA ILE A 115 -7.40 6.77 -11.26
C ILE A 115 -5.92 6.66 -10.91
N HIS A 116 -5.49 5.47 -10.55
CA HIS A 116 -4.07 5.14 -10.46
C HIS A 116 -3.64 4.36 -11.69
N SER A 117 -2.74 4.96 -12.47
CA SER A 117 -2.18 4.32 -13.67
C SER A 117 -0.92 3.54 -13.32
N PHE A 118 -0.71 2.40 -13.95
CA PHE A 118 0.48 1.59 -13.71
C PHE A 118 0.91 0.78 -14.93
N SER A 119 2.19 0.45 -14.95
CA SER A 119 2.78 -0.53 -15.86
C SER A 119 3.77 -1.41 -15.11
N GLU A 120 4.04 -2.59 -15.61
CA GLU A 120 5.05 -3.46 -15.05
C GLU A 120 5.95 -4.04 -16.15
N VAL A 121 7.25 -4.01 -15.91
CA VAL A 121 8.26 -4.56 -16.82
C VAL A 121 9.18 -5.51 -16.07
N TYR A 122 9.58 -6.57 -16.75
CA TYR A 122 10.46 -7.59 -16.21
C TYR A 122 11.82 -7.49 -16.88
N VAL A 123 12.86 -7.36 -16.07
CA VAL A 123 14.23 -7.08 -16.52
C VAL A 123 15.19 -8.20 -16.16
N ASP A 124 16.19 -8.35 -17.00
CA ASP A 124 17.34 -9.19 -16.72
C ASP A 124 18.26 -8.46 -15.73
N THR A 125 18.52 -9.07 -14.60
CA THR A 125 19.37 -8.53 -13.53
C THR A 125 20.76 -9.18 -13.47
N ASP A 126 21.08 -10.12 -14.35
CA ASP A 126 22.39 -10.77 -14.42
C ASP A 126 23.52 -9.79 -14.75
N SER A 127 23.17 -8.62 -15.27
CA SER A 127 24.11 -7.54 -15.58
C SER A 127 23.52 -6.18 -15.26
N GLU A 128 24.39 -5.17 -15.09
CA GLU A 128 23.95 -3.77 -14.98
C GLU A 128 23.13 -3.39 -16.21
N PHE A 129 22.00 -2.74 -15.98
CA PHE A 129 21.13 -2.30 -17.05
C PHE A 129 20.76 -0.81 -16.91
N SER A 130 20.35 -0.24 -18.03
CA SER A 130 19.70 1.08 -18.08
C SER A 130 18.68 1.09 -19.20
N PHE A 131 17.52 1.65 -18.92
CA PHE A 131 16.53 1.97 -19.95
C PHE A 131 15.80 3.26 -19.64
N ASN A 132 15.28 3.91 -20.67
CA ASN A 132 14.44 5.08 -20.51
C ASN A 132 12.98 4.68 -20.62
N ILE A 133 12.16 5.23 -19.70
CA ILE A 133 10.72 5.27 -19.85
C ILE A 133 10.31 6.64 -20.40
N GLU A 134 9.36 6.65 -21.32
CA GLU A 134 8.65 7.84 -21.80
C GLU A 134 7.16 7.72 -21.47
N LEU A 135 6.61 8.73 -20.81
CA LEU A 135 5.16 8.88 -20.61
C LEU A 135 4.64 9.99 -21.51
N ARG A 136 3.51 9.74 -22.15
CA ARG A 136 2.76 10.68 -22.97
C ARG A 136 1.31 10.68 -22.56
N SER A 137 0.60 11.77 -22.88
CA SER A 137 -0.82 11.88 -22.64
C SER A 137 -1.47 12.75 -23.70
N ASP A 138 -2.66 12.33 -24.12
CA ASP A 138 -3.54 13.12 -24.99
C ASP A 138 -4.65 13.82 -24.17
N THR A 139 -4.80 13.47 -22.89
CA THR A 139 -5.84 13.99 -22.00
C THR A 139 -5.32 14.93 -20.91
N VAL A 140 -4.06 14.77 -20.53
CA VAL A 140 -3.39 15.56 -19.49
C VAL A 140 -2.22 16.34 -20.09
N GLU A 141 -2.18 17.65 -19.89
CA GLU A 141 -1.00 18.45 -20.26
C GLU A 141 0.16 18.11 -19.32
N LEU A 142 1.18 17.44 -19.83
CA LEU A 142 2.38 17.07 -19.05
C LEU A 142 3.36 18.24 -18.96
N ARG A 143 3.63 18.71 -17.74
CA ARG A 143 4.54 19.86 -17.46
C ARG A 143 5.79 19.45 -16.70
N ASN A 144 5.65 18.59 -15.73
CA ASN A 144 6.75 18.07 -14.91
C ASN A 144 6.33 16.75 -14.25
N ALA A 145 7.29 16.04 -13.66
CA ALA A 145 7.03 14.92 -12.76
C ALA A 145 8.15 14.83 -11.71
N ILE A 146 7.79 14.30 -10.55
CA ILE A 146 8.72 13.88 -9.51
C ILE A 146 8.65 12.36 -9.45
N VAL A 147 9.79 11.69 -9.38
CA VAL A 147 9.86 10.22 -9.26
C VAL A 147 10.21 9.87 -7.82
N LEU A 148 9.42 9.04 -7.21
CA LEU A 148 9.56 8.61 -5.82
C LEU A 148 9.74 7.08 -5.74
N PRO A 149 10.40 6.59 -4.69
CA PRO A 149 11.06 7.34 -3.62
C PRO A 149 12.32 8.06 -4.10
N GLU A 150 12.66 9.19 -3.46
CA GLU A 150 13.84 9.99 -3.81
C GLU A 150 15.15 9.21 -3.64
N VAL A 151 15.18 8.27 -2.71
CA VAL A 151 16.34 7.37 -2.47
C VAL A 151 16.74 6.57 -3.70
N HIS A 152 15.86 6.37 -4.67
CA HIS A 152 16.21 5.75 -5.94
C HIS A 152 17.09 6.64 -6.83
N GLY A 153 17.16 7.94 -6.55
CA GLY A 153 17.99 8.89 -7.30
C GLY A 153 17.55 9.09 -8.75
N VAL A 154 16.29 8.79 -9.08
CA VAL A 154 15.76 8.91 -10.43
C VAL A 154 15.07 10.25 -10.61
N GLY A 155 15.62 11.08 -11.49
CA GLY A 155 14.97 12.30 -11.93
C GLY A 155 14.11 12.11 -13.16
N ALA A 156 13.04 12.91 -13.28
CA ALA A 156 12.24 12.98 -14.48
C ALA A 156 12.44 14.32 -15.21
N GLU A 157 12.49 14.28 -16.53
CA GLU A 157 12.53 15.44 -17.39
C GLU A 157 11.27 15.51 -18.25
N CYS A 158 10.63 16.68 -18.30
CA CYS A 158 9.51 16.92 -19.19
C CYS A 158 9.93 17.85 -20.35
N ARG A 159 9.89 17.33 -21.59
CA ARG A 159 10.14 18.14 -22.79
C ARG A 159 9.07 17.86 -23.83
N ASN A 160 8.50 18.92 -24.39
CA ASN A 160 7.47 18.85 -25.43
C ASN A 160 6.29 17.92 -25.07
N GLY A 161 5.82 17.98 -23.81
CA GLY A 161 4.72 17.15 -23.35
C GLY A 161 5.07 15.65 -23.20
N VAL A 162 6.35 15.31 -23.08
CA VAL A 162 6.81 13.94 -22.83
C VAL A 162 7.65 13.92 -21.57
N ILE A 163 7.26 13.12 -20.60
CA ILE A 163 8.05 12.85 -19.38
C ILE A 163 9.00 11.70 -19.67
N ARG A 164 10.28 11.86 -19.30
CA ARG A 164 11.33 10.85 -19.43
C ARG A 164 12.07 10.66 -18.12
N ALA A 165 12.35 9.41 -17.82
CA ALA A 165 13.21 9.01 -16.71
C ALA A 165 14.11 7.84 -17.12
N SER A 166 15.29 7.74 -16.51
CA SER A 166 16.23 6.64 -16.72
C SER A 166 16.22 5.71 -15.52
N ILE A 167 15.95 4.46 -15.75
CA ILE A 167 15.85 3.40 -14.74
C ILE A 167 17.07 2.49 -14.85
N THR A 168 17.71 2.20 -13.71
CA THR A 168 18.96 1.44 -13.65
C THR A 168 18.94 0.28 -12.66
N LYS A 169 17.85 0.05 -11.94
CA LYS A 169 17.70 -1.05 -11.00
C LYS A 169 16.23 -1.49 -10.89
N PRO A 170 15.95 -2.73 -10.45
CA PRO A 170 14.59 -3.10 -10.07
C PRO A 170 14.07 -2.21 -8.95
N GLY A 171 12.75 -2.07 -8.86
CA GLY A 171 12.08 -1.29 -7.84
C GLY A 171 10.72 -0.76 -8.27
N ILE A 172 10.11 -0.01 -7.41
CA ILE A 172 8.83 0.65 -7.62
C ILE A 172 9.08 2.15 -7.81
N TYR A 173 8.65 2.68 -8.95
CA TYR A 173 8.89 4.07 -9.34
C TYR A 173 7.56 4.79 -9.52
N THR A 174 7.20 5.64 -8.59
CA THR A 174 5.97 6.41 -8.64
C THR A 174 6.21 7.80 -9.18
N PHE A 175 5.54 8.14 -10.25
CA PHE A 175 5.59 9.45 -10.89
C PHE A 175 4.43 10.30 -10.41
N LEU A 176 4.72 11.36 -9.68
CA LEU A 176 3.78 12.42 -9.35
C LEU A 176 3.84 13.48 -10.43
N VAL A 177 2.85 13.48 -11.29
CA VAL A 177 2.79 14.37 -12.46
C VAL A 177 2.16 15.71 -12.08
N ASN A 178 2.67 16.80 -12.65
CA ASN A 178 2.14 18.16 -12.55
C ASN A 178 2.08 18.75 -11.13
N GLY A 179 3.08 18.49 -10.30
CA GLY A 179 3.22 19.21 -9.05
C GLY A 179 2.79 18.47 -7.82
N ALA A 180 2.91 17.16 -7.85
CA ALA A 180 2.77 16.34 -6.66
C ALA A 180 1.37 16.36 -6.03
N GLN A 181 0.37 16.48 -6.86
CA GLN A 181 -1.00 16.21 -6.45
C GLN A 181 -1.24 14.71 -6.56
N GLN A 182 -2.21 14.21 -5.82
CA GLN A 182 -2.58 12.81 -5.87
C GLN A 182 -3.19 12.40 -7.21
N HIS A 183 -3.75 13.36 -7.95
CA HIS A 183 -4.20 13.16 -9.32
C HIS A 183 -3.05 12.80 -10.26
N TYR A 184 -3.35 12.05 -11.29
CA TYR A 184 -2.40 11.70 -12.34
C TYR A 184 -1.22 10.87 -11.86
N GLY A 185 -1.38 10.08 -10.78
CA GLY A 185 -0.35 9.15 -10.34
C GLY A 185 -0.10 8.04 -11.35
N TYR A 186 1.18 7.79 -11.63
CA TYR A 186 1.61 6.66 -12.43
C TYR A 186 2.69 5.89 -11.69
N THR A 187 2.58 4.57 -11.61
CA THR A 187 3.61 3.71 -11.02
C THR A 187 4.16 2.74 -12.06
N LEU A 188 5.48 2.75 -12.21
CA LEU A 188 6.22 1.74 -12.96
C LEU A 188 6.80 0.71 -11.98
N PHE A 189 6.34 -0.52 -12.09
CA PHE A 189 6.94 -1.65 -11.40
C PHE A 189 8.04 -2.24 -12.28
N VAL A 190 9.26 -2.28 -11.79
CA VAL A 190 10.41 -2.88 -12.47
C VAL A 190 10.83 -4.09 -11.66
N ARG A 191 10.53 -5.27 -12.15
CA ARG A 191 10.74 -6.53 -11.46
C ARG A 191 11.82 -7.35 -12.17
N GLU A 192 12.46 -8.24 -11.45
CA GLU A 192 13.33 -9.24 -12.05
C GLU A 192 12.52 -10.21 -12.91
N ALA A 193 13.04 -10.53 -14.09
CA ALA A 193 12.46 -11.53 -14.95
C ALA A 193 12.73 -12.92 -14.38
N VAL A 194 11.71 -13.74 -14.32
CA VAL A 194 11.77 -15.11 -13.81
C VAL A 194 11.31 -16.08 -14.90
N ASP A 195 11.96 -17.22 -15.00
CA ASP A 195 11.46 -18.34 -15.78
C ASP A 195 10.38 -19.06 -14.97
N GLU A 196 9.12 -18.73 -15.26
CA GLU A 196 7.97 -19.30 -14.55
C GLU A 196 7.88 -20.82 -14.67
N ASP A 197 8.31 -21.40 -15.82
CA ASP A 197 8.29 -22.84 -16.00
C ASP A 197 9.32 -23.53 -15.12
N ALA A 198 10.52 -22.96 -15.01
CA ALA A 198 11.55 -23.46 -14.11
C ALA A 198 11.13 -23.36 -12.64
N GLU A 199 10.52 -22.23 -12.26
CA GLU A 199 10.03 -22.02 -10.91
C GLU A 199 8.89 -22.98 -10.52
N ILE A 200 7.93 -23.20 -11.42
CA ILE A 200 6.85 -24.17 -11.23
C ILE A 200 7.41 -25.59 -11.12
N ALA A 201 8.40 -25.93 -11.95
CA ALA A 201 9.05 -27.24 -11.91
C ALA A 201 9.74 -27.49 -10.55
N GLU A 202 10.40 -26.47 -9.99
CA GLU A 202 10.99 -26.54 -8.63
C GLU A 202 9.93 -26.78 -7.54
N TYR A 203 8.79 -26.10 -7.64
CA TYR A 203 7.67 -26.35 -6.72
C TYR A 203 7.11 -27.77 -6.86
N ILE A 204 6.98 -28.29 -8.09
CA ILE A 204 6.52 -29.65 -8.32
C ILE A 204 7.52 -30.67 -7.77
N GLU A 205 8.82 -30.44 -7.95
CA GLU A 205 9.86 -31.29 -7.40
C GLU A 205 9.82 -31.31 -5.85
N THR A 206 9.62 -30.12 -5.26
CA THR A 206 9.64 -29.94 -3.79
C THR A 206 8.38 -30.49 -3.12
N TYR A 207 7.21 -30.22 -3.67
CA TYR A 207 5.93 -30.46 -3.01
C TYR A 207 5.11 -31.57 -3.64
N GLY A 208 5.46 -32.00 -4.85
CA GLY A 208 4.72 -32.95 -5.67
C GLY A 208 3.61 -32.31 -6.49
N GLU A 209 3.41 -32.77 -7.71
CA GLU A 209 2.50 -32.20 -8.72
C GLU A 209 1.06 -31.99 -8.18
N LYS A 210 0.53 -32.91 -7.38
CA LYS A 210 -0.82 -32.82 -6.81
C LYS A 210 -1.01 -31.66 -5.82
N ASN A 211 0.06 -31.08 -5.33
CA ASN A 211 0.07 -29.99 -4.37
C ASN A 211 0.37 -28.63 -5.02
N VAL A 212 0.57 -28.60 -6.32
CA VAL A 212 0.85 -27.38 -7.09
C VAL A 212 -0.30 -27.12 -8.05
N THR A 213 -1.01 -26.04 -7.82
CA THR A 213 -2.08 -25.56 -8.69
C THR A 213 -1.56 -24.37 -9.49
N VAL A 214 -1.58 -24.48 -10.80
CA VAL A 214 -1.12 -23.40 -11.70
C VAL A 214 -2.34 -22.85 -12.44
N LEU A 215 -2.51 -21.54 -12.39
CA LEU A 215 -3.45 -20.82 -13.25
C LEU A 215 -2.64 -20.15 -14.37
N ASP A 216 -2.85 -20.59 -15.60
CA ASP A 216 -2.23 -20.02 -16.79
C ASP A 216 -2.81 -18.63 -17.12
N LYS A 217 -2.27 -17.95 -18.14
CA LYS A 217 -2.85 -16.71 -18.67
C LYS A 217 -4.31 -16.94 -19.06
N GLY A 218 -5.22 -16.17 -18.51
CA GLY A 218 -6.68 -16.27 -18.75
C GLY A 218 -7.49 -15.72 -17.60
N VAL A 219 -8.80 -15.67 -17.77
CA VAL A 219 -9.76 -15.18 -16.76
C VAL A 219 -10.37 -16.35 -16.01
N TYR A 220 -10.37 -16.26 -14.69
CA TYR A 220 -10.91 -17.25 -13.76
C TYR A 220 -11.90 -16.57 -12.83
N GLU A 221 -13.12 -17.03 -12.80
CA GLU A 221 -14.18 -16.48 -11.95
C GLU A 221 -14.52 -17.46 -10.83
N TYR A 222 -14.49 -16.96 -9.60
CA TYR A 222 -14.82 -17.75 -8.42
C TYR A 222 -15.76 -17.00 -7.49
N ASP A 223 -16.68 -17.73 -6.88
CA ASP A 223 -17.49 -17.18 -5.80
C ASP A 223 -16.63 -16.99 -4.54
N TYR A 224 -15.88 -18.00 -4.17
CA TYR A 224 -14.87 -17.98 -3.12
C TYR A 224 -13.97 -19.21 -3.22
N VAL A 225 -12.78 -19.14 -2.63
CA VAL A 225 -11.85 -20.27 -2.60
C VAL A 225 -11.40 -20.49 -1.15
N ASN A 226 -11.67 -21.69 -0.63
CA ASN A 226 -11.34 -22.05 0.74
C ASN A 226 -10.36 -23.21 0.82
N PHE A 227 -9.32 -23.04 1.61
CA PHE A 227 -8.35 -24.05 1.97
C PHE A 227 -8.38 -24.28 3.48
N TYR A 228 -8.73 -25.48 3.89
CA TYR A 228 -8.84 -25.86 5.30
C TYR A 228 -7.91 -27.01 5.65
N SER A 229 -7.06 -26.82 6.66
CA SER A 229 -6.17 -27.84 7.21
C SER A 229 -5.32 -28.55 6.14
N LEU A 230 -4.86 -27.78 5.15
CA LEU A 230 -4.01 -28.26 4.08
C LEU A 230 -2.55 -27.97 4.39
N ASN A 231 -1.68 -28.82 3.88
CA ASN A 231 -0.23 -28.66 4.03
C ASN A 231 0.46 -28.76 2.68
N ASN A 232 1.57 -28.03 2.54
CA ASN A 232 2.42 -28.06 1.36
C ASN A 232 1.64 -27.74 0.06
N GLN A 233 0.86 -26.66 0.05
CA GLN A 233 0.12 -26.24 -1.13
C GLN A 233 0.78 -25.05 -1.80
N VAL A 234 0.89 -25.11 -3.10
CA VAL A 234 1.33 -24.00 -3.95
C VAL A 234 0.20 -23.62 -4.91
N ILE A 235 -0.20 -22.36 -4.88
CA ILE A 235 -1.06 -21.73 -5.87
C ILE A 235 -0.22 -20.75 -6.65
N TYR A 236 -0.01 -21.03 -7.93
CA TYR A 236 0.80 -20.21 -8.81
C TYR A 236 -0.05 -19.53 -9.88
N LEU A 237 -0.08 -18.21 -9.83
CA LEU A 237 -0.78 -17.38 -10.82
C LEU A 237 0.23 -16.90 -11.86
N ARG A 238 0.28 -17.50 -13.03
CA ARG A 238 1.18 -17.08 -14.10
C ARG A 238 0.92 -15.62 -14.50
N GLN A 239 1.91 -15.01 -15.14
CA GLN A 239 1.74 -13.69 -15.74
C GLN A 239 0.53 -13.68 -16.68
N GLY A 240 -0.42 -12.78 -16.39
CA GLY A 240 -1.69 -12.69 -17.12
C GLY A 240 -2.79 -13.63 -16.62
N ALA A 241 -2.59 -14.39 -15.54
CA ALA A 241 -3.69 -15.02 -14.83
C ALA A 241 -4.50 -13.94 -14.11
N TYR A 242 -5.80 -13.90 -14.37
CA TYR A 242 -6.72 -12.87 -13.84
C TYR A 242 -7.87 -13.54 -13.09
N VAL A 243 -7.84 -13.45 -11.78
CA VAL A 243 -8.80 -14.10 -10.89
C VAL A 243 -9.81 -13.08 -10.40
N MET A 244 -11.07 -13.26 -10.78
CA MET A 244 -12.18 -12.35 -10.46
C MET A 244 -13.10 -12.96 -9.41
N ALA A 245 -13.52 -12.15 -8.47
CA ALA A 245 -14.52 -12.53 -7.48
C ALA A 245 -15.93 -12.23 -7.98
N ASN A 246 -16.85 -13.18 -7.80
CA ASN A 246 -18.27 -13.02 -8.06
C ASN A 246 -19.03 -12.61 -6.81
N HIS A 247 -20.15 -11.90 -6.97
CA HIS A 247 -21.09 -11.63 -5.89
C HIS A 247 -21.68 -12.89 -5.30
N LEU A 248 -21.95 -12.88 -4.00
CA LEU A 248 -22.67 -13.92 -3.31
C LEU A 248 -24.10 -13.43 -2.98
N TYR A 249 -24.97 -13.42 -3.98
CA TYR A 249 -26.33 -12.87 -3.89
C TYR A 249 -27.23 -13.53 -2.80
N ASP A 250 -26.91 -14.74 -2.36
CA ASP A 250 -27.69 -15.47 -1.36
C ASP A 250 -27.20 -15.27 0.09
N ILE A 251 -26.19 -14.43 0.29
CA ILE A 251 -25.68 -14.12 1.62
C ILE A 251 -26.20 -12.75 2.02
N ASP A 252 -27.08 -12.72 2.99
CA ASP A 252 -27.64 -11.51 3.63
C ASP A 252 -26.51 -10.76 4.38
N CYS A 253 -25.61 -10.13 3.61
CA CYS A 253 -24.41 -9.47 4.11
C CYS A 253 -24.68 -8.04 4.57
N ALA A 254 -25.76 -7.42 4.10
CA ALA A 254 -25.90 -5.98 4.11
C ALA A 254 -26.70 -5.40 5.29
N GLU A 255 -27.53 -6.17 5.99
CA GLU A 255 -28.50 -5.57 6.92
C GLU A 255 -28.09 -5.55 8.39
N ASP A 256 -27.05 -6.27 8.80
CA ASP A 256 -26.70 -6.31 10.23
C ASP A 256 -25.19 -6.42 10.45
N GLU A 257 -24.51 -5.29 10.48
CA GLU A 257 -23.08 -5.20 10.85
C GLU A 257 -22.80 -5.92 12.19
N ASN A 258 -23.78 -6.04 13.08
CA ASN A 258 -23.64 -6.65 14.39
C ASN A 258 -23.81 -8.19 14.35
N LYS A 259 -24.54 -8.76 13.39
CA LYS A 259 -24.70 -10.23 13.28
C LYS A 259 -23.39 -10.97 13.00
N TYR A 260 -22.44 -10.28 12.36
CA TYR A 260 -21.14 -10.87 12.02
C TYR A 260 -20.14 -10.82 13.17
N PHE A 261 -20.46 -10.10 14.24
CA PHE A 261 -19.64 -9.98 15.44
C PHE A 261 -20.09 -10.86 16.61
N GLU A 262 -21.05 -11.75 16.41
CA GLU A 262 -21.44 -12.69 17.47
C GLU A 262 -20.36 -13.78 17.66
N PRO A 263 -19.76 -13.87 18.86
CA PRO A 263 -18.62 -14.76 19.12
C PRO A 263 -18.90 -16.24 18.90
N ASP A 264 -20.16 -16.66 18.91
CA ASP A 264 -20.60 -18.04 18.87
C ASP A 264 -21.10 -18.50 17.47
N ALA A 265 -21.03 -17.64 16.46
CA ALA A 265 -21.41 -18.04 15.11
C ALA A 265 -20.45 -19.11 14.59
N PRO A 266 -20.95 -20.25 14.03
CA PRO A 266 -20.13 -21.41 13.68
C PRO A 266 -19.06 -21.15 12.61
N HIS A 267 -19.06 -19.98 12.00
CA HIS A 267 -18.07 -19.54 11.00
C HIS A 267 -17.37 -18.25 11.41
N HIS A 268 -17.59 -17.80 12.62
CA HIS A 268 -16.96 -16.64 13.19
C HIS A 268 -15.52 -17.01 13.59
N ASN A 269 -14.54 -16.50 12.91
CA ASN A 269 -13.24 -16.40 13.54
C ASN A 269 -13.33 -15.34 14.63
N SER A 270 -12.55 -15.49 15.68
CA SER A 270 -12.60 -14.65 16.89
C SER A 270 -12.33 -13.15 16.66
N ILE A 271 -12.23 -12.69 15.43
CA ILE A 271 -11.90 -11.33 15.03
C ILE A 271 -12.98 -10.66 14.18
N GLY A 272 -14.16 -11.29 14.02
CA GLY A 272 -15.22 -10.72 13.21
C GLY A 272 -14.88 -10.58 11.73
N LEU A 273 -13.92 -11.38 11.22
CA LEU A 273 -13.70 -11.46 9.79
C LEU A 273 -14.96 -11.92 9.10
N THR A 274 -15.25 -11.34 7.94
CA THR A 274 -16.45 -11.69 7.19
C THR A 274 -16.52 -13.19 6.93
N ARG A 275 -17.72 -13.70 6.91
CA ARG A 275 -18.04 -15.12 6.89
C ARG A 275 -17.35 -15.89 5.76
N TYR A 276 -17.07 -15.22 4.65
CA TYR A 276 -16.47 -15.81 3.46
C TYR A 276 -15.44 -14.83 2.86
N PRO A 277 -14.17 -14.80 3.33
CA PRO A 277 -13.12 -14.15 2.58
C PRO A 277 -13.09 -14.69 1.15
N PHE A 278 -12.70 -13.89 0.18
CA PHE A 278 -12.63 -14.37 -1.19
C PHE A 278 -11.64 -15.53 -1.33
N LEU A 279 -10.43 -15.35 -0.85
CA LEU A 279 -9.41 -16.40 -0.79
C LEU A 279 -9.05 -16.64 0.68
N ASN A 280 -9.43 -17.79 1.19
CA ASN A 280 -9.34 -18.13 2.61
C ASN A 280 -8.46 -19.34 2.88
N PHE A 281 -7.41 -19.15 3.64
CA PHE A 281 -6.55 -20.20 4.16
C PHE A 281 -6.75 -20.31 5.67
N ASN A 282 -7.18 -21.47 6.15
CA ASN A 282 -7.50 -21.65 7.56
C ASN A 282 -6.89 -22.95 8.11
N ASN A 283 -6.12 -22.83 9.19
CA ASN A 283 -5.35 -23.92 9.80
C ASN A 283 -4.44 -24.66 8.80
N CYS A 284 -3.81 -23.91 7.90
CA CYS A 284 -2.92 -24.44 6.88
C CYS A 284 -1.45 -24.32 7.30
N ASN A 285 -0.59 -25.16 6.73
CA ASN A 285 0.85 -25.12 7.00
C ASN A 285 1.62 -25.25 5.69
N ASN A 286 2.71 -24.48 5.57
CA ASN A 286 3.57 -24.45 4.40
C ASN A 286 2.78 -24.19 3.10
N ILE A 287 2.27 -22.96 3.00
CA ILE A 287 1.44 -22.50 1.89
C ILE A 287 2.23 -21.46 1.09
N THR A 288 2.21 -21.61 -0.22
CA THR A 288 2.75 -20.62 -1.15
C THR A 288 1.65 -20.12 -2.09
N LEU A 289 1.46 -18.81 -2.13
CA LEU A 289 0.67 -18.10 -3.13
C LEU A 289 1.61 -17.21 -3.93
N ALA A 290 1.91 -17.58 -5.16
CA ALA A 290 2.98 -16.95 -5.92
C ALA A 290 2.60 -16.69 -7.39
N GLY A 291 3.49 -16.03 -8.09
CA GLY A 291 3.39 -15.73 -9.52
C GLY A 291 3.29 -14.24 -9.81
N ARG A 292 2.61 -13.90 -10.93
CA ARG A 292 2.47 -12.53 -11.44
C ARG A 292 1.04 -12.24 -11.92
N GLY A 293 0.09 -12.98 -11.37
CA GLY A 293 -1.31 -12.79 -11.66
C GLY A 293 -1.95 -11.71 -10.79
N VAL A 294 -3.22 -11.47 -11.03
CA VAL A 294 -4.03 -10.51 -10.29
C VAL A 294 -5.25 -11.19 -9.67
N ILE A 295 -5.60 -10.71 -8.48
CA ILE A 295 -6.85 -11.03 -7.78
C ILE A 295 -7.68 -9.74 -7.79
N ASP A 296 -8.78 -9.75 -8.53
CA ASP A 296 -9.64 -8.60 -8.72
C ASP A 296 -10.96 -8.79 -7.97
N LEU A 297 -11.22 -7.88 -7.05
CA LEU A 297 -12.39 -7.88 -6.17
C LEU A 297 -13.35 -6.72 -6.50
N THR A 298 -13.15 -6.05 -7.62
CA THR A 298 -13.89 -4.81 -7.97
C THR A 298 -15.38 -5.04 -8.09
N ARG A 299 -15.82 -6.22 -8.54
CA ARG A 299 -17.24 -6.54 -8.71
C ARG A 299 -18.02 -6.67 -7.40
N LEU A 300 -17.32 -6.85 -6.27
CA LEU A 300 -17.96 -7.05 -4.97
C LEU A 300 -18.46 -5.72 -4.41
N ASP A 301 -19.56 -5.75 -3.68
CA ASP A 301 -20.07 -4.59 -2.96
C ASP A 301 -19.19 -4.22 -1.77
N ARG A 302 -19.22 -2.95 -1.37
CA ARG A 302 -18.49 -2.49 -0.19
C ARG A 302 -18.84 -3.36 1.03
N ARG A 303 -17.81 -3.84 1.74
CA ARG A 303 -17.92 -4.71 2.92
C ARG A 303 -18.57 -6.07 2.67
N GLU A 304 -18.77 -6.45 1.42
CA GLU A 304 -19.31 -7.76 1.10
C GLU A 304 -18.40 -8.88 1.60
N ARG A 305 -17.09 -8.75 1.37
CA ARG A 305 -16.08 -9.73 1.77
C ARG A 305 -14.71 -9.11 1.94
N ARG A 306 -13.84 -9.79 2.65
CA ARG A 306 -12.41 -9.51 2.69
C ARG A 306 -11.67 -10.21 1.56
N GLY A 307 -10.49 -9.70 1.21
CA GLY A 307 -9.72 -10.23 0.09
C GLY A 307 -9.05 -11.57 0.39
N VAL A 308 -7.74 -11.55 0.60
CA VAL A 308 -6.90 -12.73 0.88
C VAL A 308 -6.67 -12.84 2.39
N VAL A 309 -7.08 -13.94 2.99
CA VAL A 309 -7.04 -14.14 4.45
C VAL A 309 -6.36 -15.44 4.83
N PHE A 310 -5.36 -15.33 5.69
CA PHE A 310 -4.69 -16.45 6.35
C PHE A 310 -5.06 -16.44 7.84
N THR A 311 -5.63 -17.53 8.32
CA THR A 311 -6.03 -17.68 9.73
C THR A 311 -5.41 -18.93 10.31
N ASN A 312 -4.71 -18.80 11.46
CA ASN A 312 -4.02 -19.91 12.12
C ASN A 312 -3.10 -20.72 11.17
N CYS A 313 -2.41 -20.03 10.27
CA CYS A 313 -1.49 -20.66 9.34
C CYS A 313 -0.05 -20.54 9.82
N ASP A 314 0.78 -21.50 9.44
CA ASP A 314 2.21 -21.53 9.72
C ASP A 314 2.99 -21.71 8.41
N ASP A 315 4.18 -21.08 8.32
CA ASP A 315 5.03 -21.10 7.12
C ASP A 315 4.27 -20.66 5.84
N VAL A 316 3.93 -19.38 5.77
CA VAL A 316 3.19 -18.78 4.65
C VAL A 316 4.11 -17.93 3.80
N ASN A 317 4.13 -18.18 2.49
CA ASN A 317 4.85 -17.37 1.51
C ASN A 317 3.88 -16.80 0.48
N VAL A 318 3.90 -15.48 0.31
CA VAL A 318 3.10 -14.81 -0.72
C VAL A 318 3.99 -13.91 -1.55
N ARG A 319 4.00 -14.06 -2.89
CA ARG A 319 4.83 -13.19 -3.69
C ARG A 319 4.34 -12.90 -5.10
N GLY A 320 4.62 -11.69 -5.58
CA GLY A 320 4.52 -11.25 -6.97
C GLY A 320 3.10 -10.93 -7.45
N ILE A 321 2.07 -11.20 -6.65
CA ILE A 321 0.67 -10.99 -7.04
C ILE A 321 0.20 -9.55 -6.83
N LYS A 322 -0.87 -9.18 -7.55
CA LYS A 322 -1.61 -7.93 -7.31
C LYS A 322 -3.00 -8.21 -6.77
N ILE A 323 -3.45 -7.36 -5.85
CA ILE A 323 -4.82 -7.38 -5.32
C ILE A 323 -5.48 -6.05 -5.68
N ILE A 324 -6.61 -6.09 -6.36
CA ILE A 324 -7.30 -4.91 -6.86
C ILE A 324 -8.67 -4.76 -6.20
N ASN A 325 -8.92 -3.57 -5.69
CA ASN A 325 -10.22 -3.08 -5.19
C ASN A 325 -10.95 -4.02 -4.24
N SER A 326 -10.30 -4.45 -3.19
CA SER A 326 -10.97 -5.19 -2.12
C SER A 326 -12.14 -4.37 -1.55
N PRO A 327 -13.29 -5.00 -1.30
CA PRO A 327 -14.45 -4.31 -0.72
C PRO A 327 -14.29 -3.97 0.75
N GLU A 328 -13.33 -4.60 1.40
CA GLU A 328 -12.90 -4.41 2.78
C GLU A 328 -11.39 -4.71 2.85
N TRP A 329 -10.82 -5.10 3.95
CA TRP A 329 -9.39 -5.40 4.12
C TRP A 329 -8.87 -6.33 3.02
N SER A 330 -7.76 -5.95 2.39
CA SER A 330 -7.27 -6.63 1.18
C SER A 330 -6.46 -7.88 1.48
N PHE A 331 -5.46 -7.75 2.37
CA PHE A 331 -4.60 -8.85 2.79
C PHE A 331 -4.57 -8.94 4.31
N ILE A 332 -4.86 -10.11 4.85
CA ILE A 332 -4.94 -10.31 6.30
C ILE A 332 -4.18 -11.57 6.70
N SER A 333 -3.31 -11.44 7.70
CA SER A 333 -2.88 -12.57 8.50
C SER A 333 -3.45 -12.47 9.90
N TYR A 334 -3.95 -13.57 10.43
CA TYR A 334 -4.48 -13.65 11.78
C TYR A 334 -4.04 -14.91 12.49
N CYS A 335 -3.35 -14.74 13.63
CA CYS A 335 -2.78 -15.84 14.40
C CYS A 335 -1.87 -16.75 13.56
N CYS A 336 -1.11 -16.17 12.65
CA CYS A 336 -0.15 -16.86 11.80
C CYS A 336 1.26 -16.81 12.38
N THR A 337 2.12 -17.72 11.93
CA THR A 337 3.54 -17.71 12.25
C THR A 337 4.37 -17.90 10.97
N ASN A 338 5.58 -17.30 10.95
CA ASN A 338 6.51 -17.44 9.83
C ASN A 338 5.90 -17.00 8.48
N LEU A 339 5.54 -15.74 8.40
CA LEU A 339 4.92 -15.14 7.20
C LEU A 339 5.97 -14.37 6.39
N ASN A 340 6.09 -14.68 5.12
CA ASN A 340 6.92 -13.94 4.17
C ASN A 340 6.06 -13.41 3.02
N ILE A 341 6.06 -12.09 2.83
CA ILE A 341 5.34 -11.41 1.75
C ILE A 341 6.33 -10.59 0.95
N ASP A 342 6.50 -10.89 -0.32
CA ASP A 342 7.43 -10.19 -1.20
C ASP A 342 6.76 -9.77 -2.51
N GLN A 343 6.97 -8.51 -2.92
CA GLN A 343 6.50 -7.98 -4.20
C GLN A 343 4.97 -8.12 -4.42
N VAL A 344 4.20 -7.96 -3.37
CA VAL A 344 2.73 -7.92 -3.46
C VAL A 344 2.28 -6.46 -3.57
N ASP A 345 1.43 -6.18 -4.56
CA ASP A 345 0.93 -4.82 -4.81
C ASP A 345 -0.58 -4.77 -4.57
N ILE A 346 -1.04 -3.76 -3.83
CA ILE A 346 -2.47 -3.57 -3.51
C ILE A 346 -2.91 -2.20 -4.01
N ILE A 347 -3.98 -2.16 -4.80
CA ILE A 347 -4.60 -0.92 -5.27
C ILE A 347 -6.10 -1.01 -4.97
N GLY A 348 -6.63 -0.05 -4.20
CA GLY A 348 -8.03 -0.06 -3.81
C GLY A 348 -8.59 1.33 -3.51
N SER A 349 -9.89 1.47 -3.71
CA SER A 349 -10.60 2.74 -3.63
C SER A 349 -11.63 2.84 -2.52
N ARG A 350 -12.04 1.71 -1.94
CA ARG A 350 -13.22 1.68 -1.06
C ARG A 350 -12.87 2.01 0.38
N GLY A 351 -13.78 2.64 1.09
CA GLY A 351 -13.66 2.81 2.54
C GLY A 351 -13.55 1.45 3.25
N ASN A 352 -12.67 1.34 4.24
CA ASN A 352 -12.22 0.08 4.86
C ASN A 352 -11.44 -0.87 3.92
N CYS A 353 -10.94 -0.40 2.78
CA CYS A 353 -10.00 -1.13 1.96
C CYS A 353 -8.60 -0.94 2.56
N ASP A 354 -8.31 -1.64 3.65
CA ASP A 354 -6.98 -1.67 4.25
C ASP A 354 -6.04 -2.48 3.34
N GLY A 355 -4.76 -2.15 3.36
CA GLY A 355 -3.75 -2.84 2.57
C GLY A 355 -3.32 -4.17 3.20
N PHE A 356 -2.26 -4.11 4.00
CA PHE A 356 -1.68 -5.26 4.69
C PHE A 356 -1.99 -5.20 6.18
N ALA A 357 -2.97 -5.98 6.63
CA ALA A 357 -3.36 -6.11 8.03
C ALA A 357 -2.68 -7.34 8.66
N ILE A 358 -1.58 -7.11 9.37
CA ILE A 358 -0.82 -8.16 10.05
C ILE A 358 -1.28 -8.23 11.51
N CYS A 359 -2.18 -9.18 11.78
CA CYS A 359 -2.88 -9.27 13.04
C CYS A 359 -2.46 -10.50 13.83
N ASN A 360 -2.14 -10.33 15.13
CA ASN A 360 -1.81 -11.44 16.02
C ASN A 360 -0.81 -12.46 15.39
N THR A 361 0.19 -11.96 14.70
CA THR A 361 1.11 -12.77 13.89
C THR A 361 2.52 -12.70 14.48
N HIS A 362 3.24 -13.81 14.43
CA HIS A 362 4.63 -13.89 14.86
C HIS A 362 5.57 -14.18 13.70
N ASN A 363 6.73 -13.55 13.67
CA ASN A 363 7.78 -13.74 12.66
C ASN A 363 7.26 -13.43 11.25
N ALA A 364 7.00 -12.18 10.94
CA ALA A 364 6.57 -11.77 9.61
C ALA A 364 7.57 -10.81 8.95
N VAL A 365 7.82 -11.00 7.66
CA VAL A 365 8.57 -10.08 6.80
C VAL A 365 7.70 -9.71 5.62
N ILE A 366 7.49 -8.41 5.43
CA ILE A 366 6.76 -7.83 4.32
C ILE A 366 7.71 -6.89 3.59
N GLU A 367 8.05 -7.21 2.35
CA GLU A 367 9.07 -6.47 1.64
C GLU A 367 8.75 -6.22 0.16
N ASN A 368 9.33 -5.16 -0.38
CA ASN A 368 9.21 -4.78 -1.79
C ASN A 368 7.75 -4.59 -2.25
N CYS A 369 6.85 -4.26 -1.33
CA CYS A 369 5.42 -4.16 -1.56
C CYS A 369 4.98 -2.72 -1.84
N PHE A 370 3.91 -2.59 -2.59
CA PHE A 370 3.23 -1.32 -2.86
C PHE A 370 1.78 -1.40 -2.37
N ALA A 371 1.30 -0.33 -1.74
CA ALA A 371 -0.12 -0.22 -1.48
C ALA A 371 -0.61 1.23 -1.69
N ARG A 372 -1.64 1.38 -2.52
CA ARG A 372 -2.46 2.58 -2.64
C ARG A 372 -3.89 2.21 -2.30
N VAL A 373 -4.31 2.52 -1.09
CA VAL A 373 -5.61 2.14 -0.54
C VAL A 373 -6.27 3.30 0.18
N ALA A 374 -7.58 3.21 0.39
CA ALA A 374 -8.34 4.28 1.01
C ALA A 374 -8.28 4.27 2.55
N ASP A 375 -7.91 3.15 3.17
CA ASP A 375 -7.79 3.02 4.63
C ASP A 375 -6.34 2.69 5.04
N ASP A 376 -6.11 2.03 6.18
CA ASP A 376 -4.77 1.75 6.71
C ASP A 376 -3.94 0.92 5.71
N THR A 377 -2.69 1.33 5.47
CA THR A 377 -1.92 0.79 4.34
C THR A 377 -1.04 -0.41 4.71
N PHE A 378 -0.15 -0.23 5.69
CA PHE A 378 0.72 -1.27 6.25
C PHE A 378 0.59 -1.25 7.77
N GLU A 379 -0.13 -2.19 8.31
CA GLU A 379 -0.56 -2.11 9.69
C GLU A 379 -0.27 -3.37 10.51
N VAL A 380 -0.04 -3.16 11.79
CA VAL A 380 0.02 -4.22 12.79
C VAL A 380 -1.06 -3.97 13.83
N LYS A 381 -1.84 -4.99 14.07
CA LYS A 381 -2.90 -5.02 15.09
C LYS A 381 -2.73 -6.23 16.00
N ALA A 382 -3.30 -6.16 17.18
CA ALA A 382 -3.48 -7.30 18.07
C ALA A 382 -4.94 -7.35 18.50
N LEU A 383 -5.77 -7.85 17.59
CA LEU A 383 -7.18 -8.10 17.80
C LEU A 383 -7.33 -9.16 18.93
N GLY A 384 -8.47 -9.42 19.43
CA GLY A 384 -8.66 -10.49 20.44
C GLY A 384 -7.97 -11.79 20.01
N GLY A 385 -8.09 -12.85 20.74
CA GLY A 385 -7.53 -14.16 20.38
C GLY A 385 -6.39 -14.64 21.28
N ARG A 386 -5.67 -15.68 20.82
CA ARG A 386 -4.75 -16.45 21.68
C ARG A 386 -3.32 -15.89 21.79
N MET A 387 -2.91 -15.06 20.86
CA MET A 387 -1.54 -14.53 20.79
C MET A 387 -1.54 -13.04 20.48
N GLY A 388 -0.45 -12.37 20.74
CA GLY A 388 -0.19 -11.00 20.32
C GLY A 388 0.44 -10.94 18.94
N SER A 389 1.03 -9.80 18.62
CA SER A 389 1.87 -9.61 17.41
C SER A 389 3.33 -9.45 17.84
N ASP A 390 4.25 -10.19 17.23
CA ASP A 390 5.67 -10.16 17.61
C ASP A 390 6.60 -10.41 16.42
N ASN A 391 7.73 -9.69 16.40
CA ASN A 391 8.79 -9.85 15.42
C ASN A 391 8.30 -9.69 13.99
N ILE A 392 7.80 -8.49 13.66
CA ILE A 392 7.24 -8.13 12.35
C ILE A 392 8.09 -7.05 11.72
N THR A 393 8.50 -7.25 10.47
CA THR A 393 9.29 -6.27 9.71
C THR A 393 8.61 -5.93 8.40
N PHE A 394 8.42 -4.64 8.16
CA PHE A 394 8.12 -4.08 6.85
C PHE A 394 9.36 -3.36 6.33
N GLN A 395 9.79 -3.70 5.12
CA GLN A 395 10.98 -3.08 4.53
C GLN A 395 10.83 -2.86 3.01
N ASN A 396 11.45 -1.79 2.52
CA ASN A 396 11.42 -1.44 1.11
C ASN A 396 9.99 -1.37 0.54
N CYS A 397 9.03 -0.90 1.37
CA CYS A 397 7.62 -0.78 1.01
C CYS A 397 7.26 0.65 0.63
N ILE A 398 6.30 0.80 -0.26
CA ILE A 398 5.81 2.10 -0.71
C ILE A 398 4.33 2.25 -0.39
N ALA A 399 4.00 3.23 0.44
CA ALA A 399 2.65 3.57 0.83
C ALA A 399 2.14 4.80 0.09
N TRP A 400 0.93 4.71 -0.41
CA TRP A 400 0.12 5.84 -0.83
C TRP A 400 -1.23 5.74 -0.12
N GLY A 401 -1.36 6.41 1.01
CA GLY A 401 -2.56 6.35 1.85
C GLY A 401 -3.69 7.22 1.30
N GLY A 402 -4.88 6.71 1.28
CA GLY A 402 -6.08 7.43 0.89
C GLY A 402 -6.44 8.50 1.92
N TYR A 403 -6.87 8.10 3.11
CA TYR A 403 -7.20 9.05 4.17
C TYR A 403 -6.97 8.54 5.59
N ALA A 404 -6.35 7.39 5.77
CA ALA A 404 -6.05 6.84 7.08
C ALA A 404 -4.54 6.80 7.37
N ARG A 405 -3.97 5.65 7.74
CA ARG A 405 -2.59 5.53 8.24
C ARG A 405 -1.73 4.79 7.21
N CYS A 406 -0.45 5.20 7.09
CA CYS A 406 0.43 4.55 6.11
C CYS A 406 1.22 3.39 6.70
N PHE A 407 1.94 3.60 7.78
CA PHE A 407 2.72 2.57 8.47
C PHE A 407 2.49 2.66 9.97
N GLY A 408 2.20 1.55 10.64
CA GLY A 408 2.21 1.58 12.09
C GLY A 408 1.35 0.56 12.82
N ILE A 409 1.21 0.85 14.11
CA ILE A 409 0.23 0.23 14.99
C ILE A 409 -1.04 1.07 14.89
N THR A 410 -2.14 0.46 14.48
CA THR A 410 -3.29 1.22 13.97
C THR A 410 -4.60 0.96 14.74
N GLY A 411 -4.54 0.90 16.06
CA GLY A 411 -5.72 0.94 16.90
C GLY A 411 -5.85 -0.21 17.88
N GLU A 412 -6.23 -1.38 17.42
CA GLU A 412 -6.56 -2.50 18.29
C GLU A 412 -5.32 -3.14 18.93
N VAL A 413 -5.18 -3.01 20.26
CA VAL A 413 -4.10 -3.56 21.08
C VAL A 413 -4.67 -4.43 22.20
N ASN A 414 -5.51 -5.39 21.85
CA ASN A 414 -6.14 -6.31 22.81
C ASN A 414 -5.18 -7.40 23.32
N ARG A 415 -4.00 -7.51 22.71
CA ARG A 415 -2.85 -8.31 23.14
C ARG A 415 -1.58 -7.49 22.92
N SER A 416 -0.48 -7.95 23.48
CA SER A 416 0.79 -7.25 23.33
C SER A 416 1.28 -7.26 21.89
N ILE A 417 1.85 -6.12 21.47
CA ILE A 417 2.55 -5.94 20.21
C ILE A 417 4.01 -5.66 20.53
N THR A 418 4.92 -6.50 20.05
CA THR A 418 6.34 -6.41 20.38
C THR A 418 7.22 -6.54 19.13
N ASN A 419 8.39 -5.88 19.15
CA ASN A 419 9.45 -6.05 18.14
C ASN A 419 8.95 -5.81 16.69
N VAL A 420 8.35 -4.65 16.44
CA VAL A 420 7.87 -4.25 15.10
C VAL A 420 8.84 -3.26 14.47
N THR A 421 9.22 -3.51 13.22
CA THR A 421 10.13 -2.65 12.47
C THR A 421 9.51 -2.23 11.15
N PHE A 422 9.52 -0.92 10.86
CA PHE A 422 9.25 -0.34 9.57
C PHE A 422 10.51 0.37 9.10
N ARG A 423 11.09 -0.05 7.97
CA ARG A 423 12.36 0.53 7.53
C ARG A 423 12.51 0.63 6.02
N ASP A 424 13.45 1.47 5.59
CA ASP A 424 13.87 1.60 4.19
C ASP A 424 12.68 1.80 3.24
N SER A 425 11.67 2.55 3.69
CA SER A 425 10.35 2.65 3.06
C SER A 425 9.96 4.09 2.75
N ALA A 426 8.89 4.28 1.99
CA ALA A 426 8.45 5.62 1.65
C ALA A 426 6.93 5.78 1.70
N VAL A 427 6.49 6.96 2.15
CA VAL A 427 5.13 7.46 1.94
C VAL A 427 5.17 8.46 0.79
N VAL A 428 4.58 8.09 -0.33
CA VAL A 428 4.51 8.94 -1.52
C VAL A 428 3.57 10.11 -1.27
N TYR A 429 2.37 9.79 -0.81
CA TYR A 429 1.33 10.75 -0.51
C TYR A 429 0.39 10.16 0.54
N ARG A 430 0.00 10.96 1.52
CA ARG A 430 -1.13 10.67 2.38
C ARG A 430 -2.17 11.78 2.23
N ASP A 431 -3.33 11.38 1.84
CA ASP A 431 -4.43 12.22 1.48
C ASP A 431 -5.34 12.49 2.67
N GLY A 432 -5.97 13.64 2.69
CA GLY A 432 -7.05 14.01 3.55
C GLY A 432 -6.80 13.87 5.06
N VAL A 433 -7.60 14.57 5.82
CA VAL A 433 -7.53 14.54 7.28
C VAL A 433 -8.93 14.56 7.83
N TRP A 434 -9.46 13.39 8.21
CA TRP A 434 -10.74 13.33 8.92
C TRP A 434 -10.56 13.48 10.45
N ASP A 435 -9.42 13.05 11.01
CA ASP A 435 -9.07 13.24 12.42
C ASP A 435 -7.56 13.27 12.64
N ASN A 436 -6.99 14.45 12.81
CA ASN A 436 -5.56 14.66 13.08
C ASN A 436 -5.05 14.07 14.41
N ASN A 437 -5.91 13.50 15.23
CA ASN A 437 -5.51 12.80 16.44
C ASN A 437 -5.53 11.29 16.31
N ARG A 438 -6.03 10.76 15.17
CA ARG A 438 -6.11 9.32 14.89
C ARG A 438 -5.28 8.87 13.73
N ILE A 439 -5.04 9.75 12.77
CA ILE A 439 -4.41 9.37 11.50
C ILE A 439 -3.09 10.11 11.27
N GLY A 440 -2.20 9.46 10.56
CA GLY A 440 -0.87 9.97 10.24
C GLY A 440 -0.11 9.02 9.32
N SER A 441 1.06 9.45 8.85
CA SER A 441 1.91 8.59 8.01
C SER A 441 2.60 7.50 8.80
N LEU A 442 3.27 7.83 9.90
CA LEU A 442 3.95 6.86 10.78
C LEU A 442 3.29 6.90 12.16
N VAL A 443 2.57 5.85 12.52
CA VAL A 443 1.71 5.89 13.70
C VAL A 443 2.00 4.78 14.71
N VAL A 444 1.83 5.14 15.98
CA VAL A 444 1.59 4.20 17.08
C VAL A 444 0.35 4.70 17.81
N VAL A 445 -0.80 4.23 17.41
CA VAL A 445 -2.10 4.63 17.98
C VAL A 445 -2.73 3.43 18.65
N ALA A 446 -3.03 3.53 19.94
CA ALA A 446 -3.70 2.50 20.72
C ALA A 446 -5.13 2.96 21.06
N GLU A 447 -6.13 2.27 20.53
CA GLU A 447 -7.54 2.56 20.72
C GLU A 447 -8.22 1.58 21.69
N GLN A 448 -7.85 0.31 21.62
CA GLN A 448 -8.28 -0.75 22.55
C GLN A 448 -7.03 -1.25 23.26
N CYS A 449 -6.93 -1.00 24.55
CA CYS A 449 -5.66 -1.07 25.28
C CYS A 449 -5.61 -2.20 26.32
N ASP A 450 -5.96 -3.45 25.95
CA ASP A 450 -5.90 -4.60 26.88
C ASP A 450 -4.52 -5.29 26.90
N GLY A 451 -3.67 -4.98 25.92
CA GLY A 451 -2.31 -5.47 25.82
C GLY A 451 -1.24 -4.46 26.26
N SER A 452 -0.15 -4.40 25.49
CA SER A 452 0.95 -3.42 25.62
C SER A 452 1.65 -3.27 24.27
N ILE A 453 2.43 -2.21 24.11
CA ILE A 453 3.29 -2.02 22.93
C ILE A 453 4.73 -1.85 23.40
N ASP A 454 5.65 -2.67 22.90
CA ASP A 454 7.06 -2.60 23.26
C ASP A 454 8.00 -2.88 22.08
N GLY A 455 8.88 -1.93 21.78
CA GLY A 455 9.87 -2.10 20.72
C GLY A 455 9.29 -1.91 19.32
N VAL A 456 8.93 -0.67 18.97
CA VAL A 456 8.56 -0.29 17.59
C VAL A 456 9.60 0.65 17.01
N LEU A 457 10.19 0.25 15.89
CA LEU A 457 11.20 1.03 15.18
C LEU A 457 10.68 1.48 13.83
N PHE A 458 10.77 2.79 13.59
CA PHE A 458 10.67 3.40 12.26
C PHE A 458 12.05 3.91 11.88
N GLU A 459 12.66 3.37 10.83
CA GLU A 459 14.03 3.72 10.43
C GLU A 459 14.14 3.97 8.93
N ASN A 460 14.84 5.05 8.55
CA ASN A 460 15.12 5.41 7.17
C ASN A 460 13.85 5.45 6.30
N ILE A 461 12.89 6.30 6.70
CA ILE A 461 11.62 6.47 5.96
C ILE A 461 11.52 7.91 5.47
N GLU A 462 11.16 8.05 4.19
CA GLU A 462 10.80 9.35 3.62
C GLU A 462 9.28 9.50 3.49
N ILE A 463 8.76 10.66 3.89
CA ILE A 463 7.38 11.06 3.69
C ILE A 463 7.40 12.25 2.75
N PHE A 464 7.07 12.01 1.48
CA PHE A 464 7.15 13.06 0.48
C PHE A 464 6.06 14.10 0.69
N ARG A 465 4.81 13.67 0.88
CA ARG A 465 3.70 14.56 1.19
C ARG A 465 2.70 13.95 2.14
N ASP A 466 2.35 14.72 3.15
CA ASP A 466 1.33 14.38 4.13
C ASP A 466 0.47 15.62 4.39
N GLU A 467 -0.83 15.53 4.15
CA GLU A 467 -1.77 16.62 4.39
C GLU A 467 -2.14 16.75 5.88
N GLY A 468 -1.63 15.87 6.73
CA GLY A 468 -1.79 15.92 8.17
C GLY A 468 -0.50 15.62 8.92
N ARG A 469 -0.57 14.75 9.92
CA ARG A 469 0.55 14.47 10.82
C ARG A 469 1.50 13.43 10.23
N PRO A 470 2.79 13.77 10.04
CA PRO A 470 3.78 12.80 9.56
C PRO A 470 4.08 11.71 10.59
N ILE A 471 4.08 12.07 11.88
CA ILE A 471 4.29 11.14 12.99
C ILE A 471 3.18 11.37 14.02
N LEU A 472 2.55 10.30 14.46
CA LEU A 472 1.55 10.33 15.52
C LEU A 472 1.75 9.16 16.48
N VAL A 473 1.99 9.47 17.76
CA VAL A 473 1.99 8.47 18.82
C VAL A 473 0.94 8.89 19.84
N LYS A 474 -0.07 8.04 20.05
CA LYS A 474 -1.16 8.36 20.94
C LYS A 474 -1.80 7.14 21.60
N ILE A 475 -2.04 7.25 22.92
CA ILE A 475 -2.96 6.38 23.63
C ILE A 475 -4.33 7.04 23.57
N TYR A 476 -5.28 6.41 22.90
CA TYR A 476 -6.60 6.97 22.61
C TYR A 476 -7.66 6.59 23.63
N ASP A 477 -7.46 5.49 24.33
CA ASP A 477 -8.32 5.04 25.43
C ASP A 477 -8.02 5.86 26.70
N GLU A 478 -8.73 6.96 26.88
CA GLU A 478 -8.52 7.93 27.97
C GLU A 478 -8.84 7.34 29.37
N GLU A 479 -9.65 6.29 29.45
CA GLU A 479 -10.04 5.66 30.70
C GLU A 479 -9.08 4.52 31.11
N LYS A 480 -8.17 4.13 30.21
CA LYS A 480 -7.25 3.03 30.46
C LYS A 480 -6.17 3.41 31.45
N GLU A 481 -5.91 2.51 32.39
CA GLU A 481 -4.83 2.61 33.37
C GLU A 481 -3.82 1.49 33.18
N ASN A 482 -2.57 1.73 33.59
CA ASN A 482 -1.46 0.79 33.54
C ASN A 482 -1.16 0.26 32.12
N PHE A 483 -1.45 1.04 31.09
CA PHE A 483 -1.11 0.69 29.72
C PHE A 483 0.32 1.15 29.39
N GLU A 484 1.08 0.27 28.78
CA GLU A 484 2.48 0.50 28.48
C GLU A 484 2.74 0.62 26.98
N VAL A 485 3.30 1.77 26.57
CA VAL A 485 3.86 2.01 25.24
C VAL A 485 5.33 2.37 25.44
N LYS A 486 6.24 1.45 25.14
CA LYS A 486 7.67 1.59 25.46
C LYS A 486 8.56 1.34 24.25
N ASN A 487 9.76 1.90 24.30
CA ASN A 487 10.79 1.66 23.29
C ASN A 487 10.31 1.96 21.85
N ILE A 488 9.57 3.05 21.69
CA ILE A 488 9.17 3.54 20.36
C ILE A 488 10.28 4.42 19.83
N VAL A 489 10.85 4.07 18.69
CA VAL A 489 11.98 4.78 18.09
C VAL A 489 11.65 5.22 16.67
N TYR A 490 11.81 6.51 16.41
CA TYR A 490 11.82 7.09 15.06
C TYR A 490 13.25 7.53 14.76
N LYS A 491 13.85 7.01 13.70
CA LYS A 491 15.24 7.26 13.34
C LYS A 491 15.40 7.49 11.84
N ASP A 492 16.17 8.52 11.47
CA ASP A 492 16.45 8.87 10.08
C ASP A 492 15.16 9.08 9.27
N ILE A 493 14.20 9.86 9.81
CA ILE A 493 12.93 10.17 9.16
C ILE A 493 12.99 11.55 8.50
N ARG A 494 12.58 11.64 7.23
CA ARG A 494 12.49 12.89 6.49
C ARG A 494 11.09 13.11 5.99
N TYR A 495 10.54 14.30 6.21
CA TYR A 495 9.22 14.65 5.72
C TYR A 495 9.11 16.12 5.27
N THR A 496 8.16 16.40 4.39
CA THR A 496 7.90 17.75 3.87
C THR A 496 6.66 18.41 4.44
N SER A 497 5.88 17.69 5.28
CA SER A 497 4.68 18.23 5.94
C SER A 497 5.03 19.41 6.86
N TYR A 498 4.12 20.37 6.92
CA TYR A 498 4.20 21.49 7.87
C TYR A 498 3.41 21.22 9.16
N MET A 499 2.62 20.14 9.19
CA MET A 499 1.98 19.70 10.43
C MET A 499 3.06 19.17 11.37
N PRO A 500 2.98 19.52 12.67
CA PRO A 500 3.92 18.97 13.64
C PRO A 500 3.64 17.47 13.88
N ALA A 501 4.70 16.72 14.10
CA ALA A 501 4.61 15.42 14.76
C ALA A 501 3.92 15.57 16.11
N LYS A 502 3.12 14.58 16.55
CA LYS A 502 2.44 14.62 17.84
C LYS A 502 2.69 13.35 18.64
N ILE A 503 3.03 13.56 19.91
CA ILE A 503 3.18 12.49 20.91
C ILE A 503 2.33 12.87 22.11
N ASP A 504 1.28 12.08 22.39
CA ASP A 504 0.27 12.44 23.41
C ASP A 504 -0.21 11.18 24.16
N GLY A 505 0.05 11.11 25.44
CA GLY A 505 -0.48 10.09 26.34
C GLY A 505 -1.91 10.38 26.78
N THR A 506 -2.25 9.93 27.99
CA THR A 506 -3.54 10.18 28.66
C THR A 506 -3.34 11.04 29.90
N ASP A 507 -4.42 11.37 30.59
CA ASP A 507 -4.34 12.05 31.91
C ASP A 507 -3.93 11.11 33.06
N SER A 508 -3.89 9.79 32.82
CA SER A 508 -3.47 8.80 33.83
C SER A 508 -1.94 8.73 33.94
N ASP A 509 -1.42 8.96 35.13
CA ASP A 509 0.02 8.84 35.48
C ASP A 509 0.45 7.39 35.65
N THR A 510 -0.45 6.43 35.57
CA THR A 510 -0.10 4.99 35.56
C THR A 510 0.23 4.48 34.17
N ASN A 511 -0.13 5.21 33.11
CA ASN A 511 0.23 4.86 31.74
C ASN A 511 1.67 5.30 31.42
N THR A 512 2.35 4.51 30.62
CA THR A 512 3.71 4.83 30.16
C THR A 512 3.69 5.07 28.66
N LEU A 513 4.31 6.16 28.23
CA LEU A 513 4.54 6.47 26.81
C LEU A 513 5.98 6.95 26.62
N ASP A 514 6.87 6.07 26.15
CA ASP A 514 8.28 6.37 25.93
C ASP A 514 8.60 6.38 24.42
N VAL A 515 9.06 7.52 23.94
CA VAL A 515 9.40 7.75 22.51
C VAL A 515 10.79 8.34 22.39
N LYS A 516 11.56 7.84 21.42
CA LYS A 516 12.86 8.37 21.06
C LYS A 516 12.83 8.88 19.62
N LEU A 517 13.33 10.08 19.40
CA LEU A 517 13.48 10.72 18.09
C LEU A 517 14.97 10.89 17.78
N GLU A 518 15.46 10.33 16.67
CA GLU A 518 16.83 10.40 16.23
C GLU A 518 16.91 10.85 14.77
N ASN A 519 17.63 11.94 14.49
CA ASN A 519 17.83 12.45 13.14
C ASN A 519 16.52 12.61 12.34
N ILE A 520 15.57 13.37 12.89
CA ILE A 520 14.28 13.65 12.24
C ILE A 520 14.33 15.02 11.59
N THR A 521 14.00 15.11 10.31
CA THR A 521 13.94 16.38 9.59
C THR A 521 12.57 16.66 8.99
N ALA A 522 12.10 17.89 9.18
CA ALA A 522 10.84 18.42 8.68
C ALA A 522 11.11 19.56 7.72
N ALA A 523 10.73 19.45 6.45
CA ALA A 523 10.96 20.47 5.43
C ALA A 523 12.44 21.00 5.40
N GLY A 524 13.40 20.10 5.68
CA GLY A 524 14.83 20.40 5.73
C GLY A 524 15.35 20.98 7.05
N TYR A 525 14.53 21.07 8.09
CA TYR A 525 14.91 21.53 9.42
C TYR A 525 14.88 20.39 10.43
N ASP A 526 15.82 20.37 11.36
CA ASP A 526 15.83 19.39 12.43
C ASP A 526 14.61 19.54 13.34
N VAL A 527 13.97 18.42 13.67
CA VAL A 527 12.91 18.38 14.66
C VAL A 527 13.53 18.37 16.05
N THR A 528 13.19 19.37 16.85
CA THR A 528 13.73 19.54 18.19
C THR A 528 12.62 19.69 19.22
N LYS A 529 12.95 19.50 20.50
CA LYS A 529 12.00 19.51 21.60
C LYS A 529 11.19 20.82 21.70
N ASP A 530 11.86 21.95 21.46
CA ASP A 530 11.26 23.27 21.56
C ASP A 530 10.89 23.84 20.17
N GLY A 531 10.96 23.01 19.13
CA GLY A 531 10.70 23.40 17.74
C GLY A 531 9.22 23.35 17.38
N ILE A 532 8.87 24.05 16.29
CA ILE A 532 7.49 24.14 15.81
C ILE A 532 6.97 22.84 15.15
N PHE A 533 7.85 21.89 14.89
CA PHE A 533 7.51 20.63 14.20
C PHE A 533 7.21 19.47 15.15
N LEU A 534 7.10 19.74 16.45
CA LEU A 534 6.75 18.72 17.45
C LEU A 534 5.78 19.28 18.50
N GLU A 535 4.70 18.54 18.72
CA GLU A 535 3.78 18.71 19.82
C GLU A 535 3.98 17.55 20.81
N VAL A 536 4.34 17.88 22.05
CA VAL A 536 4.45 16.91 23.15
C VAL A 536 3.29 17.17 24.10
N GLY A 537 2.42 16.18 24.23
CA GLY A 537 1.22 16.25 25.05
C GLY A 537 1.44 15.69 26.47
N ARG A 538 0.41 15.03 26.98
CA ARG A 538 0.30 14.59 28.37
C ARG A 538 1.11 13.32 28.65
N ASN A 539 1.65 13.19 29.84
CA ASN A 539 2.25 11.97 30.40
C ASN A 539 3.07 11.14 29.41
N CYS A 540 3.96 11.81 28.68
CA CYS A 540 4.86 11.16 27.74
C CYS A 540 6.32 11.56 28.00
N ASN A 541 7.22 10.61 27.80
CA ASN A 541 8.66 10.78 27.88
C ASN A 541 9.25 10.78 26.47
N VAL A 542 9.70 11.95 26.00
CA VAL A 542 10.29 12.11 24.67
C VAL A 542 11.76 12.40 24.79
N ASN A 543 12.58 11.48 24.28
CA ASN A 543 14.03 11.56 24.26
C ASN A 543 14.53 11.88 22.85
N PHE A 544 15.61 12.67 22.77
CA PHE A 544 16.28 12.98 21.51
C PHE A 544 17.63 12.28 21.46
N GLY A 545 17.85 11.46 20.44
CA GLY A 545 19.15 10.90 20.11
C GLY A 545 20.03 11.96 19.41
N LYS A 546 21.33 11.76 19.45
CA LYS A 546 22.29 12.59 18.70
C LYS A 546 22.44 12.06 17.28
#